data_c70909588c30476d32948c52613359be
#
_entry.id   c70909588c30476d32948c52613359be
#
_cell.length_a   1.000
_cell.length_b   1.000
_cell.length_c   1.000
_cell.angle_alpha   90.00
_cell.angle_beta   90.00
_cell.angle_gamma   90.00
#
_symmetry.space_group_name_H-M   'P 1'
#
loop_
_entity.id
_entity.type
_entity.pdbx_description
1 polymer ?
#
loop_
_entity_poly.entity_id
_entity_poly.type
_entity_poly.pdbx_seq_one_letter_code
_entity_poly.pdbx_strand_id
1 'polypeptide(L)'
;MMAAPHHTPYDMTRIALVRGHHLSKEETVSYEPLREEFSFTCFSSSAPWFDHSEIVFPIRRLPVVERLAEPLPGRLGRQAFGFIDARFGAGQWMYGLGRALKGFDIVHTSDACHLFSYQVARAKRAGGFRMAVIAYENIPFAREDRALIRKIKPVVYEATDMFFAMSARARDALMLEGIPERRIAIIGNSVDTERFRPRPDERSTVRAAMGLRDDDIVILFVGRLHESKGVFPLVHALKLLLSDPGINAQRLRLVIAGRGNQQRQLRERVHQLGIGDQVTFLGGVPHARVHLLYPAADVFTLPSIPVQDWQEQFGIVLIESMACGVPVVSTLSGSIPDVVGNAATLVQPADARALAEGLRPLIMHPDRRAAAGALARARVMEQFSLSAVAGRLREAYRSLLDNPPR
;
A
#
# COMPACT_ATOMS: atom_id res chain seq x y z
N MET A 1 19.06 -24.66 -42.36
CA MET A 1 19.72 -24.58 -41.05
C MET A 1 19.86 -23.10 -40.73
N MET A 2 18.85 -22.48 -40.15
CA MET A 2 18.89 -21.05 -39.73
C MET A 2 19.45 -21.01 -38.30
N ALA A 3 20.55 -20.31 -38.13
CA ALA A 3 21.20 -20.12 -36.83
C ALA A 3 20.28 -19.32 -35.90
N ALA A 4 20.05 -19.83 -34.70
CA ALA A 4 19.41 -19.09 -33.64
C ALA A 4 20.24 -17.83 -33.26
N PRO A 5 19.63 -16.71 -32.94
CA PRO A 5 20.38 -15.53 -32.56
C PRO A 5 21.13 -15.79 -31.25
N HIS A 6 22.46 -15.68 -31.32
CA HIS A 6 23.33 -15.66 -30.14
C HIS A 6 23.02 -14.41 -29.33
N HIS A 7 22.32 -14.55 -28.19
CA HIS A 7 22.32 -13.53 -27.15
C HIS A 7 23.73 -13.43 -26.55
N THR A 8 24.35 -12.29 -26.77
CA THR A 8 25.60 -11.93 -26.09
C THR A 8 25.31 -11.70 -24.59
N PRO A 9 26.20 -12.04 -23.65
CA PRO A 9 25.95 -12.04 -22.20
C PRO A 9 25.85 -10.64 -21.53
N TYR A 10 25.63 -9.55 -22.27
CA TYR A 10 25.79 -8.18 -21.74
C TYR A 10 24.62 -7.21 -21.97
N ASP A 11 23.47 -7.65 -22.43
CA ASP A 11 22.33 -6.72 -22.58
C ASP A 11 21.21 -7.10 -21.64
N MET A 12 21.35 -6.64 -20.36
CA MET A 12 20.27 -6.79 -19.37
C MET A 12 19.02 -6.03 -19.83
N THR A 13 17.86 -6.68 -19.79
CA THR A 13 16.56 -6.03 -20.07
C THR A 13 16.41 -4.73 -19.27
N ARG A 14 16.19 -3.64 -19.96
CA ARG A 14 16.09 -2.29 -19.37
C ARG A 14 14.64 -1.96 -19.04
N ILE A 15 14.38 -1.73 -17.76
CA ILE A 15 13.02 -1.46 -17.25
C ILE A 15 12.94 -0.04 -16.69
N ALA A 16 12.01 0.75 -17.21
CA ALA A 16 11.67 2.07 -16.67
C ALA A 16 10.52 1.94 -15.66
N LEU A 17 10.73 2.31 -14.40
CA LEU A 17 9.69 2.40 -13.37
C LEU A 17 9.18 3.85 -13.31
N VAL A 18 8.02 4.12 -13.91
CA VAL A 18 7.43 5.47 -13.95
C VAL A 18 6.44 5.62 -12.80
N ARG A 19 6.76 6.46 -11.81
CA ARG A 19 5.96 6.65 -10.57
C ARG A 19 5.57 8.11 -10.31
N GLY A 20 6.14 9.07 -11.04
CA GLY A 20 5.85 10.49 -10.83
C GLY A 20 6.20 10.93 -9.41
N HIS A 21 5.28 11.64 -8.73
CA HIS A 21 5.47 12.10 -7.36
C HIS A 21 5.33 11.01 -6.30
N HIS A 22 4.76 9.86 -6.67
CA HIS A 22 4.55 8.73 -5.75
C HIS A 22 5.81 7.87 -5.54
N LEU A 23 6.89 8.09 -6.31
CA LEU A 23 8.10 7.31 -6.15
C LEU A 23 8.59 7.35 -4.71
N SER A 24 8.70 6.18 -4.08
CA SER A 24 9.17 6.00 -2.70
C SER A 24 9.98 4.71 -2.57
N LYS A 25 10.61 4.51 -1.41
CA LYS A 25 11.31 3.25 -1.10
C LYS A 25 10.35 2.06 -1.16
N GLU A 26 9.15 2.22 -0.61
CA GLU A 26 8.11 1.19 -0.56
C GLU A 26 7.65 0.76 -1.97
N GLU A 27 7.61 1.70 -2.91
CA GLU A 27 7.29 1.45 -4.32
C GLU A 27 8.40 0.72 -5.08
N THR A 28 9.62 0.71 -4.55
CA THR A 28 10.80 0.18 -5.25
C THR A 28 11.41 -1.06 -4.61
N VAL A 29 11.16 -1.31 -3.33
CA VAL A 29 11.81 -2.40 -2.58
C VAL A 29 11.56 -3.79 -3.19
N SER A 30 10.37 -4.02 -3.76
CA SER A 30 10.01 -5.30 -4.41
C SER A 30 10.88 -5.64 -5.64
N TYR A 31 11.54 -4.64 -6.23
CA TYR A 31 12.40 -4.83 -7.41
C TYR A 31 13.86 -5.07 -7.05
N GLU A 32 14.28 -4.79 -5.82
CA GLU A 32 15.68 -4.90 -5.41
C GLU A 32 16.28 -6.31 -5.58
N PRO A 33 15.54 -7.40 -5.29
CA PRO A 33 16.04 -8.75 -5.55
C PRO A 33 16.26 -9.08 -7.03
N LEU A 34 15.71 -8.26 -7.95
CA LEU A 34 15.78 -8.48 -9.40
C LEU A 34 16.90 -7.68 -10.09
N ARG A 35 17.69 -6.89 -9.35
CA ARG A 35 18.69 -5.96 -9.89
C ARG A 35 19.84 -6.64 -10.64
N GLU A 36 20.06 -7.93 -10.42
CA GLU A 36 21.08 -8.71 -11.13
C GLU A 36 20.56 -9.29 -12.46
N GLU A 37 19.24 -9.32 -12.65
CA GLU A 37 18.59 -9.85 -13.85
C GLU A 37 18.08 -8.73 -14.78
N PHE A 38 17.70 -7.59 -14.21
CA PHE A 38 17.08 -6.46 -14.92
C PHE A 38 17.75 -5.14 -14.55
N SER A 39 17.91 -4.26 -15.52
CA SER A 39 18.43 -2.90 -15.31
C SER A 39 17.28 -1.94 -15.08
N PHE A 40 17.05 -1.53 -13.84
CA PHE A 40 15.97 -0.61 -13.48
C PHE A 40 16.41 0.87 -13.50
N THR A 41 15.53 1.74 -14.00
CA THR A 41 15.65 3.20 -13.85
C THR A 41 14.30 3.75 -13.41
N CYS A 42 14.30 4.49 -12.30
CA CYS A 42 13.10 5.14 -11.78
C CYS A 42 12.90 6.50 -12.42
N PHE A 43 11.65 6.82 -12.77
CA PHE A 43 11.24 8.13 -13.26
C PHE A 43 10.34 8.81 -12.22
N SER A 44 10.83 9.91 -11.67
CA SER A 44 10.13 10.73 -10.68
C SER A 44 9.85 12.11 -11.23
N SER A 45 8.90 12.79 -10.63
CA SER A 45 8.70 14.22 -10.83
C SER A 45 9.81 15.05 -10.17
N SER A 46 10.01 16.27 -10.66
CA SER A 46 10.90 17.25 -10.00
C SER A 46 10.35 17.77 -8.66
N ALA A 47 9.09 17.45 -8.32
CA ALA A 47 8.42 17.76 -7.05
C ALA A 47 7.93 16.46 -6.36
N PRO A 48 8.83 15.63 -5.83
CA PRO A 48 8.44 14.37 -5.20
C PRO A 48 7.74 14.61 -3.86
N TRP A 49 6.81 13.71 -3.52
CA TRP A 49 6.13 13.73 -2.21
C TRP A 49 6.91 12.99 -1.12
N PHE A 50 7.81 12.11 -1.52
CA PHE A 50 8.57 11.24 -0.63
C PHE A 50 10.06 11.47 -0.76
N ASP A 51 10.81 11.12 0.27
CA ASP A 51 12.26 11.09 0.24
C ASP A 51 12.75 9.92 -0.65
N HIS A 52 13.77 10.20 -1.44
CA HIS A 52 14.37 9.23 -2.36
C HIS A 52 15.73 8.71 -1.89
N SER A 53 16.20 9.10 -0.70
CA SER A 53 17.55 8.81 -0.21
C SER A 53 17.82 7.30 -0.04
N GLU A 54 16.78 6.52 0.24
CA GLU A 54 16.88 5.07 0.43
C GLU A 54 16.65 4.26 -0.86
N ILE A 55 16.36 4.90 -1.99
CA ILE A 55 16.13 4.20 -3.26
C ILE A 55 17.46 3.83 -3.90
N VAL A 56 17.68 2.54 -4.15
CA VAL A 56 18.96 2.01 -4.66
C VAL A 56 19.11 2.12 -6.19
N PHE A 57 18.01 2.42 -6.91
CA PHE A 57 18.01 2.51 -8.36
C PHE A 57 18.32 3.92 -8.86
N PRO A 58 18.93 4.08 -10.07
CA PRO A 58 19.08 5.38 -10.70
C PRO A 58 17.74 6.09 -10.87
N ILE A 59 17.69 7.38 -10.52
CA ILE A 59 16.48 8.20 -10.60
C ILE A 59 16.63 9.30 -11.64
N ARG A 60 15.74 9.36 -12.61
CA ARG A 60 15.59 10.48 -13.56
C ARG A 60 14.41 11.33 -13.13
N ARG A 61 14.69 12.58 -12.75
CA ARG A 61 13.67 13.57 -12.38
C ARG A 61 13.27 14.39 -13.60
N LEU A 62 11.97 14.43 -13.89
CA LEU A 62 11.43 15.19 -15.01
C LEU A 62 10.62 16.39 -14.51
N PRO A 63 10.68 17.53 -15.21
CA PRO A 63 9.88 18.70 -14.87
C PRO A 63 8.39 18.40 -14.96
N VAL A 64 7.60 19.00 -14.07
CA VAL A 64 6.14 18.88 -14.00
C VAL A 64 5.48 20.25 -13.99
N VAL A 65 4.21 20.32 -14.44
CA VAL A 65 3.44 21.58 -14.52
C VAL A 65 3.33 22.29 -13.17
N GLU A 66 3.34 21.53 -12.09
CA GLU A 66 3.20 22.03 -10.72
C GLU A 66 4.29 23.03 -10.33
N ARG A 67 5.52 22.87 -10.85
CA ARG A 67 6.59 23.84 -10.64
C ARG A 67 6.37 25.18 -11.35
N LEU A 68 5.52 25.21 -12.38
CA LEU A 68 5.16 26.47 -13.04
C LEU A 68 4.18 27.32 -12.21
N ALA A 69 3.51 26.70 -11.23
CA ALA A 69 2.62 27.37 -10.26
C ALA A 69 3.35 27.82 -8.97
N GLU A 70 4.62 27.44 -8.78
CA GLU A 70 5.45 27.85 -7.61
C GLU A 70 5.71 29.36 -7.48
N PRO A 71 5.63 30.22 -8.53
CA PRO A 71 5.79 31.66 -8.36
C PRO A 71 4.63 32.32 -7.60
N LEU A 72 3.53 31.62 -7.34
CA LEU A 72 2.41 32.19 -6.57
C LEU A 72 2.61 31.92 -5.07
N PRO A 73 2.67 32.97 -4.21
CA PRO A 73 3.02 32.82 -2.79
C PRO A 73 2.04 31.95 -2.01
N GLY A 74 2.58 30.96 -1.34
CA GLY A 74 2.10 30.16 -0.20
C GLY A 74 0.68 29.58 -0.28
N ARG A 75 -0.35 30.35 -0.04
CA ARG A 75 -1.76 29.89 0.03
C ARG A 75 -2.45 29.83 -1.32
N LEU A 76 -2.17 30.81 -2.19
CA LEU A 76 -2.78 30.93 -3.51
C LEU A 76 -2.27 29.86 -4.50
N GLY A 77 -0.98 29.52 -4.46
CA GLY A 77 -0.42 28.44 -5.28
C GLY A 77 -1.00 27.07 -4.93
N ARG A 78 -1.15 26.77 -3.63
CA ARG A 78 -1.80 25.52 -3.16
C ARG A 78 -3.29 25.45 -3.50
N GLN A 79 -4.02 26.57 -3.49
CA GLN A 79 -5.42 26.62 -3.87
C GLN A 79 -5.62 26.47 -5.38
N ALA A 80 -4.79 27.14 -6.18
CA ALA A 80 -4.81 26.99 -7.65
C ALA A 80 -4.44 25.57 -8.07
N PHE A 81 -3.43 24.96 -7.45
CA PHE A 81 -3.04 23.57 -7.67
C PHE A 81 -4.15 22.60 -7.24
N GLY A 82 -4.71 22.77 -6.03
CA GLY A 82 -5.84 21.97 -5.54
C GLY A 82 -7.07 22.08 -6.45
N PHE A 83 -7.32 23.23 -7.04
CA PHE A 83 -8.41 23.42 -8.01
C PHE A 83 -8.12 22.70 -9.34
N ILE A 84 -6.88 22.76 -9.85
CA ILE A 84 -6.46 22.07 -11.07
C ILE A 84 -6.51 20.54 -10.84
N ASP A 85 -5.96 20.05 -9.75
CA ASP A 85 -5.98 18.61 -9.42
C ASP A 85 -7.41 18.12 -9.15
N ALA A 86 -8.24 18.87 -8.42
CA ALA A 86 -9.64 18.55 -8.19
C ALA A 86 -10.46 18.59 -9.49
N ARG A 87 -10.14 19.51 -10.41
CA ARG A 87 -10.88 19.69 -11.68
C ARG A 87 -10.47 18.67 -12.74
N PHE A 88 -9.18 18.33 -12.83
CA PHE A 88 -8.62 17.44 -13.83
C PHE A 88 -8.28 16.05 -13.27
N GLY A 89 -7.98 15.94 -11.98
CA GLY A 89 -7.93 14.70 -11.18
C GLY A 89 -7.03 13.57 -11.69
N ALA A 90 -6.10 13.89 -12.57
CA ALA A 90 -5.37 12.89 -13.34
C ALA A 90 -3.87 12.81 -13.02
N GLY A 91 -3.42 13.42 -11.89
CA GLY A 91 -1.98 13.39 -11.56
C GLY A 91 -1.10 14.05 -12.63
N GLN A 92 0.17 13.98 -12.42
CA GLN A 92 1.19 14.81 -13.06
C GLN A 92 1.43 14.57 -14.55
N TRP A 93 1.55 15.66 -15.31
CA TRP A 93 2.17 15.66 -16.63
C TRP A 93 3.70 15.85 -16.50
N MET A 94 4.48 14.86 -16.95
CA MET A 94 5.94 14.88 -16.89
C MET A 94 6.51 15.30 -18.25
N TYR A 95 7.14 16.49 -18.32
CA TYR A 95 7.70 17.01 -19.57
C TYR A 95 8.87 16.18 -20.07
N GLY A 96 8.84 15.81 -21.36
CA GLY A 96 9.90 15.05 -22.01
C GLY A 96 9.87 13.55 -21.72
N LEU A 97 8.86 13.02 -20.96
CA LEU A 97 8.79 11.62 -20.59
C LEU A 97 8.91 10.68 -21.80
N GLY A 98 8.11 10.88 -22.86
CA GLY A 98 8.14 10.02 -24.03
C GLY A 98 9.52 9.95 -24.72
N ARG A 99 10.29 11.05 -24.72
CA ARG A 99 11.67 11.05 -25.23
C ARG A 99 12.62 10.29 -24.30
N ALA A 100 12.44 10.46 -22.98
CA ALA A 100 13.29 9.84 -21.97
C ALA A 100 13.11 8.32 -21.86
N LEU A 101 11.98 7.80 -22.38
CA LEU A 101 11.68 6.35 -22.41
C LEU A 101 12.25 5.60 -23.60
N LYS A 102 12.92 6.28 -24.56
CA LYS A 102 13.55 5.61 -25.70
C LYS A 102 14.67 4.66 -25.23
N GLY A 103 14.68 3.46 -25.79
CA GLY A 103 15.69 2.42 -25.53
C GLY A 103 15.45 1.64 -24.25
N PHE A 104 14.29 1.72 -23.61
CA PHE A 104 13.84 0.76 -22.62
C PHE A 104 13.07 -0.37 -23.30
N ASP A 105 13.18 -1.59 -22.77
CA ASP A 105 12.48 -2.77 -23.27
C ASP A 105 11.08 -2.86 -22.65
N ILE A 106 10.99 -2.50 -21.35
CA ILE A 106 9.74 -2.46 -20.60
C ILE A 106 9.59 -1.08 -19.94
N VAL A 107 8.39 -0.51 -20.04
CA VAL A 107 7.99 0.65 -19.24
C VAL A 107 6.85 0.24 -18.31
N HIS A 108 7.15 0.27 -17.02
CA HIS A 108 6.25 -0.14 -15.96
C HIS A 108 5.75 1.09 -15.19
N THR A 109 4.51 1.46 -15.42
CA THR A 109 3.85 2.62 -14.80
C THR A 109 2.82 2.19 -13.76
N SER A 110 2.15 3.13 -13.11
CA SER A 110 1.13 2.85 -12.09
C SER A 110 -0.21 3.50 -12.43
N ASP A 111 -1.28 2.82 -12.14
CA ASP A 111 -2.68 3.18 -12.34
C ASP A 111 -3.03 3.89 -13.67
N ALA A 112 -4.07 3.44 -14.31
CA ALA A 112 -4.48 3.95 -15.62
C ALA A 112 -5.08 5.36 -15.57
N CYS A 113 -5.39 5.87 -14.38
CA CYS A 113 -5.94 7.21 -14.18
C CYS A 113 -4.87 8.32 -14.14
N HIS A 114 -3.58 7.99 -14.11
CA HIS A 114 -2.51 8.99 -14.08
C HIS A 114 -2.16 9.54 -15.46
N LEU A 115 -1.91 10.86 -15.56
CA LEU A 115 -1.48 11.51 -16.81
C LEU A 115 -0.13 10.98 -17.30
N PHE A 116 0.80 10.63 -16.41
CA PHE A 116 2.05 10.02 -16.84
C PHE A 116 1.85 8.64 -17.45
N SER A 117 0.88 7.83 -16.97
CA SER A 117 0.52 6.55 -17.60
C SER A 117 -0.08 6.75 -19.00
N TYR A 118 -0.90 7.79 -19.16
CA TYR A 118 -1.38 8.20 -20.48
C TYR A 118 -0.23 8.65 -21.41
N GLN A 119 0.76 9.40 -20.90
CA GLN A 119 1.95 9.77 -21.67
C GLN A 119 2.78 8.56 -22.10
N VAL A 120 2.94 7.55 -21.20
CA VAL A 120 3.59 6.27 -21.53
C VAL A 120 2.83 5.56 -22.64
N ALA A 121 1.50 5.44 -22.53
CA ALA A 121 0.64 4.81 -23.55
C ALA A 121 0.80 5.49 -24.93
N ARG A 122 0.82 6.82 -24.96
CA ARG A 122 1.05 7.60 -26.20
C ARG A 122 2.45 7.41 -26.78
N ALA A 123 3.45 7.24 -25.93
CA ALA A 123 4.85 7.07 -26.35
C ALA A 123 5.16 5.64 -26.83
N LYS A 124 4.36 4.65 -26.45
CA LYS A 124 4.64 3.22 -26.71
C LYS A 124 4.89 2.92 -28.19
N ARG A 125 4.02 3.38 -29.10
CA ARG A 125 4.12 3.09 -30.54
C ARG A 125 5.44 3.56 -31.14
N ALA A 126 5.92 4.73 -30.73
CA ALA A 126 7.19 5.29 -31.23
C ALA A 126 8.41 4.77 -30.43
N GLY A 127 8.19 4.28 -29.21
CA GLY A 127 9.23 3.83 -28.29
C GLY A 127 9.62 2.36 -28.46
N GLY A 128 8.74 1.53 -29.03
CA GLY A 128 8.99 0.09 -29.27
C GLY A 128 9.06 -0.78 -28.00
N PHE A 129 8.71 -0.25 -26.84
CA PHE A 129 8.75 -0.95 -25.54
C PHE A 129 7.46 -1.70 -25.21
N ARG A 130 7.54 -2.65 -24.29
CA ARG A 130 6.38 -3.25 -23.64
C ARG A 130 5.87 -2.35 -22.52
N MET A 131 4.55 -2.31 -22.33
CA MET A 131 3.93 -1.50 -21.28
C MET A 131 3.30 -2.39 -20.21
N ALA A 132 3.76 -2.25 -18.97
CA ALA A 132 3.12 -2.82 -17.79
C ALA A 132 2.48 -1.71 -16.95
N VAL A 133 1.34 -1.99 -16.33
CA VAL A 133 0.63 -1.06 -15.45
C VAL A 133 0.31 -1.75 -14.13
N ILE A 134 0.80 -1.19 -13.01
CA ILE A 134 0.30 -1.58 -11.68
C ILE A 134 -1.14 -1.09 -11.54
N ALA A 135 -2.02 -1.95 -11.02
CA ALA A 135 -3.39 -1.63 -10.70
C ALA A 135 -3.66 -1.85 -9.21
N TYR A 136 -3.78 -0.76 -8.49
CA TYR A 136 -4.21 -0.74 -7.08
C TYR A 136 -5.73 -0.69 -6.95
N GLU A 137 -6.39 -0.07 -7.94
CA GLU A 137 -7.83 0.16 -7.90
C GLU A 137 -8.60 -1.16 -7.88
N ASN A 138 -9.45 -1.34 -6.89
CA ASN A 138 -10.23 -2.55 -6.66
C ASN A 138 -11.75 -2.29 -6.68
N ILE A 139 -12.14 -1.11 -7.16
CA ILE A 139 -13.52 -0.73 -7.48
C ILE A 139 -13.59 -0.56 -9.01
N PRO A 140 -14.41 -1.35 -9.72
CA PRO A 140 -14.53 -1.20 -11.15
C PRO A 140 -15.10 0.18 -11.52
N PHE A 141 -14.62 0.76 -12.63
CA PHE A 141 -15.02 2.07 -13.14
C PHE A 141 -14.74 3.24 -12.18
N ALA A 142 -13.85 3.04 -11.18
CA ALA A 142 -13.50 4.08 -10.23
C ALA A 142 -13.00 5.36 -10.91
N ARG A 143 -13.38 6.51 -10.36
CA ARG A 143 -13.05 7.87 -10.82
C ARG A 143 -13.56 8.23 -12.22
N GLU A 144 -14.41 7.44 -12.85
CA GLU A 144 -14.97 7.74 -14.16
C GLU A 144 -16.09 8.79 -14.15
N ASP A 145 -16.48 9.27 -12.98
CA ASP A 145 -17.21 10.53 -12.79
C ASP A 145 -16.44 11.73 -13.39
N ARG A 146 -15.10 11.65 -13.47
CA ARG A 146 -14.21 12.68 -14.01
C ARG A 146 -14.03 12.54 -15.52
N ALA A 147 -14.42 13.57 -16.27
CA ALA A 147 -14.38 13.56 -17.74
C ALA A 147 -12.98 13.26 -18.33
N LEU A 148 -11.91 13.73 -17.68
CA LEU A 148 -10.54 13.47 -18.14
C LEU A 148 -10.18 11.98 -17.98
N ILE A 149 -10.54 11.35 -16.87
CA ILE A 149 -10.26 9.93 -16.62
C ILE A 149 -10.99 9.05 -17.64
N ARG A 150 -12.26 9.34 -17.93
CA ARG A 150 -13.00 8.66 -19.01
C ARG A 150 -12.32 8.73 -20.37
N LYS A 151 -11.53 9.79 -20.63
CA LYS A 151 -10.80 9.94 -21.89
C LYS A 151 -9.44 9.23 -21.91
N ILE A 152 -8.70 9.27 -20.81
CA ILE A 152 -7.33 8.74 -20.77
C ILE A 152 -7.27 7.25 -20.45
N LYS A 153 -8.14 6.75 -19.56
CA LYS A 153 -8.15 5.37 -19.10
C LYS A 153 -8.28 4.33 -20.24
N PRO A 154 -9.21 4.49 -21.20
CA PRO A 154 -9.28 3.57 -22.35
C PRO A 154 -8.00 3.52 -23.19
N VAL A 155 -7.34 4.67 -23.39
CA VAL A 155 -6.08 4.74 -24.14
C VAL A 155 -4.96 3.99 -23.41
N VAL A 156 -4.89 4.09 -22.08
CA VAL A 156 -3.94 3.33 -21.27
C VAL A 156 -4.26 1.83 -21.33
N TYR A 157 -5.53 1.46 -21.23
CA TYR A 157 -5.97 0.06 -21.27
C TYR A 157 -5.66 -0.63 -22.60
N GLU A 158 -5.89 0.06 -23.69
CA GLU A 158 -5.57 -0.42 -25.04
C GLU A 158 -4.05 -0.63 -25.21
N ALA A 159 -3.25 0.34 -24.78
CA ALA A 159 -1.79 0.32 -24.93
C ALA A 159 -1.09 -0.68 -23.99
N THR A 160 -1.67 -1.04 -22.86
CA THR A 160 -1.04 -1.90 -21.86
C THR A 160 -0.93 -3.33 -22.36
N ASP A 161 0.24 -3.94 -22.28
CA ASP A 161 0.44 -5.36 -22.61
C ASP A 161 0.05 -6.26 -21.44
N MET A 162 0.41 -5.88 -20.20
CA MET A 162 0.08 -6.63 -18.99
C MET A 162 -0.22 -5.71 -17.81
N PHE A 163 -1.24 -6.06 -17.05
CA PHE A 163 -1.59 -5.41 -15.78
C PHE A 163 -1.04 -6.21 -14.61
N PHE A 164 -0.43 -5.52 -13.65
CA PHE A 164 0.07 -6.08 -12.40
C PHE A 164 -0.92 -5.71 -11.29
N ALA A 165 -1.90 -6.58 -11.07
CA ALA A 165 -2.92 -6.39 -10.05
C ALA A 165 -2.32 -6.59 -8.65
N MET A 166 -2.63 -5.70 -7.73
CA MET A 166 -2.09 -5.77 -6.38
C MET A 166 -2.89 -6.72 -5.47
N SER A 167 -4.08 -7.18 -5.90
CA SER A 167 -4.92 -8.15 -5.19
C SER A 167 -5.81 -8.90 -6.18
N ALA A 168 -6.46 -9.99 -5.73
CA ALA A 168 -7.46 -10.68 -6.53
C ALA A 168 -8.65 -9.75 -6.85
N ARG A 169 -9.05 -8.91 -5.91
CA ARG A 169 -10.12 -7.93 -6.13
C ARG A 169 -9.75 -6.86 -7.16
N ALA A 170 -8.48 -6.44 -7.22
CA ALA A 170 -8.01 -5.54 -8.28
C ALA A 170 -8.01 -6.22 -9.67
N ARG A 171 -7.65 -7.52 -9.74
CA ARG A 171 -7.83 -8.33 -10.96
C ARG A 171 -9.31 -8.36 -11.38
N ASP A 172 -10.21 -8.67 -10.45
CA ASP A 172 -11.64 -8.77 -10.74
C ASP A 172 -12.22 -7.43 -11.22
N ALA A 173 -11.76 -6.30 -10.65
CA ALA A 173 -12.14 -4.97 -11.11
C ALA A 173 -11.70 -4.74 -12.58
N LEU A 174 -10.44 -5.08 -12.93
CA LEU A 174 -9.95 -4.99 -14.30
C LEU A 174 -10.74 -5.89 -15.25
N MET A 175 -11.10 -7.12 -14.84
CA MET A 175 -11.90 -8.03 -15.66
C MET A 175 -13.31 -7.49 -15.92
N LEU A 176 -13.95 -6.89 -14.91
CA LEU A 176 -15.24 -6.21 -15.05
C LEU A 176 -15.16 -5.00 -16.00
N GLU A 177 -14.00 -4.35 -16.08
CA GLU A 177 -13.73 -3.27 -17.04
C GLU A 177 -13.31 -3.78 -18.44
N GLY A 178 -13.42 -5.09 -18.68
CA GLY A 178 -13.19 -5.69 -20.00
C GLY A 178 -11.74 -6.12 -20.29
N ILE A 179 -10.86 -6.12 -19.31
CA ILE A 179 -9.49 -6.60 -19.49
C ILE A 179 -9.47 -8.13 -19.42
N PRO A 180 -8.98 -8.83 -20.47
CA PRO A 180 -8.89 -10.28 -20.45
C PRO A 180 -7.93 -10.78 -19.37
N GLU A 181 -8.31 -11.83 -18.64
CA GLU A 181 -7.52 -12.39 -17.52
C GLU A 181 -6.07 -12.72 -17.91
N ARG A 182 -5.83 -13.23 -19.13
CA ARG A 182 -4.47 -13.49 -19.63
C ARG A 182 -3.54 -12.27 -19.70
N ARG A 183 -4.08 -11.06 -19.55
CA ARG A 183 -3.32 -9.79 -19.45
C ARG A 183 -3.16 -9.32 -18.02
N ILE A 184 -3.51 -10.10 -17.02
CA ILE A 184 -3.48 -9.70 -15.63
C ILE A 184 -2.63 -10.70 -14.85
N ALA A 185 -1.60 -10.20 -14.18
CA ALA A 185 -0.81 -10.97 -13.22
C ALA A 185 -1.07 -10.41 -11.82
N ILE A 186 -1.40 -11.26 -10.85
CA ILE A 186 -1.52 -10.83 -9.44
C ILE A 186 -0.13 -10.81 -8.83
N ILE A 187 0.37 -9.63 -8.48
CA ILE A 187 1.71 -9.43 -7.92
C ILE A 187 1.67 -9.26 -6.41
N GLY A 188 0.80 -8.40 -5.89
CA GLY A 188 0.75 -8.02 -4.48
C GLY A 188 1.85 -7.03 -4.07
N ASN A 189 1.71 -6.44 -2.88
CA ASN A 189 2.80 -5.68 -2.26
C ASN A 189 3.73 -6.61 -1.49
N SER A 190 4.99 -6.20 -1.33
CA SER A 190 5.94 -6.91 -0.48
C SER A 190 6.19 -6.20 0.84
N VAL A 191 6.74 -6.95 1.79
CA VAL A 191 7.29 -6.42 3.03
C VAL A 191 8.71 -6.95 3.23
N ASP A 192 9.60 -6.08 3.70
CA ASP A 192 10.95 -6.45 4.11
C ASP A 192 10.88 -7.22 5.43
N THR A 193 10.98 -8.55 5.36
CA THR A 193 10.84 -9.46 6.51
C THR A 193 12.07 -9.49 7.43
N GLU A 194 13.17 -8.87 7.05
CA GLU A 194 14.33 -8.63 7.92
C GLU A 194 14.10 -7.39 8.79
N ARG A 195 13.51 -6.37 8.22
CA ARG A 195 13.13 -5.16 8.92
C ARG A 195 11.88 -5.37 9.80
N PHE A 196 10.83 -5.96 9.24
CA PHE A 196 9.58 -6.31 9.92
C PHE A 196 9.64 -7.76 10.38
N ARG A 197 10.13 -7.98 11.60
CA ARG A 197 10.29 -9.30 12.20
C ARG A 197 9.96 -9.28 13.69
N PRO A 198 9.69 -10.43 14.32
CA PRO A 198 9.54 -10.51 15.76
C PRO A 198 10.80 -10.01 16.46
N ARG A 199 10.63 -9.16 17.49
CA ARG A 199 11.72 -8.56 18.29
C ARG A 199 11.37 -8.64 19.77
N PRO A 200 11.32 -9.85 20.36
CA PRO A 200 10.92 -10.03 21.75
C PRO A 200 11.86 -9.25 22.71
N ASP A 201 13.14 -9.18 22.39
CA ASP A 201 14.15 -8.49 23.20
C ASP A 201 13.97 -6.96 23.25
N GLU A 202 13.31 -6.37 22.24
CA GLU A 202 13.03 -4.94 22.20
C GLU A 202 11.68 -4.57 22.84
N ARG A 203 10.83 -5.56 23.17
CA ARG A 203 9.44 -5.35 23.58
C ARG A 203 9.32 -4.44 24.81
N SER A 204 10.02 -4.73 25.90
CA SER A 204 9.96 -3.95 27.14
C SER A 204 10.45 -2.53 26.95
N THR A 205 11.53 -2.35 26.19
CA THR A 205 12.07 -1.01 25.88
C THR A 205 11.08 -0.18 25.08
N VAL A 206 10.47 -0.77 24.05
CA VAL A 206 9.47 -0.09 23.20
C VAL A 206 8.22 0.25 23.99
N ARG A 207 7.76 -0.64 24.85
CA ARG A 207 6.61 -0.42 25.75
C ARG A 207 6.88 0.72 26.72
N ALA A 208 8.01 0.72 27.40
CA ALA A 208 8.40 1.77 28.33
C ALA A 208 8.44 3.14 27.64
N ALA A 209 8.98 3.23 26.41
CA ALA A 209 8.98 4.45 25.61
C ALA A 209 7.59 4.98 25.24
N MET A 210 6.56 4.11 25.26
CA MET A 210 5.15 4.45 25.01
C MET A 210 4.36 4.67 26.32
N GLY A 211 4.99 4.55 27.50
CA GLY A 211 4.32 4.63 28.81
C GLY A 211 3.47 3.40 29.14
N LEU A 212 3.79 2.27 28.53
CA LEU A 212 3.11 0.99 28.74
C LEU A 212 3.89 0.11 29.74
N ARG A 213 3.18 -0.79 30.42
CA ARG A 213 3.77 -1.84 31.26
C ARG A 213 4.01 -3.12 30.46
N ASP A 214 4.93 -3.95 30.93
CA ASP A 214 5.21 -5.25 30.26
C ASP A 214 4.02 -6.20 30.28
N ASP A 215 3.16 -6.11 31.27
CA ASP A 215 1.97 -6.93 31.47
C ASP A 215 0.66 -6.32 30.92
N ASP A 216 0.73 -5.14 30.29
CA ASP A 216 -0.41 -4.58 29.53
C ASP A 216 -0.72 -5.45 28.30
N ILE A 217 -1.98 -5.55 27.95
CA ILE A 217 -2.44 -6.10 26.66
C ILE A 217 -2.65 -4.94 25.69
N VAL A 218 -1.85 -4.92 24.65
CA VAL A 218 -1.77 -3.77 23.72
C VAL A 218 -2.42 -4.08 22.39
N ILE A 219 -3.50 -3.37 22.09
CA ILE A 219 -4.06 -3.28 20.75
C ILE A 219 -3.34 -2.13 20.01
N LEU A 220 -2.73 -2.42 18.86
CA LEU A 220 -2.05 -1.42 18.03
C LEU A 220 -2.87 -1.13 16.77
N PHE A 221 -3.03 0.16 16.48
CA PHE A 221 -3.51 0.67 15.21
C PHE A 221 -2.43 1.54 14.58
N VAL A 222 -2.15 1.31 13.29
CA VAL A 222 -1.25 2.14 12.47
C VAL A 222 -1.99 2.55 11.20
N GLY A 223 -2.14 3.85 10.97
CA GLY A 223 -2.80 4.34 9.76
C GLY A 223 -3.25 5.79 9.83
N ARG A 224 -3.75 6.30 8.72
CA ARG A 224 -4.35 7.64 8.68
C ARG A 224 -5.60 7.70 9.58
N LEU A 225 -5.74 8.75 10.36
CA LEU A 225 -6.95 8.99 11.14
C LEU A 225 -8.04 9.60 10.24
N HIS A 226 -8.64 8.72 9.45
CA HIS A 226 -9.68 9.00 8.47
C HIS A 226 -10.84 8.03 8.66
N GLU A 227 -12.05 8.44 8.28
CA GLU A 227 -13.27 7.64 8.40
C GLU A 227 -13.09 6.23 7.82
N SER A 228 -12.54 6.14 6.61
CA SER A 228 -12.32 4.86 5.92
C SER A 228 -11.40 3.88 6.66
N LYS A 229 -10.67 4.31 7.70
CA LYS A 229 -9.80 3.45 8.53
C LYS A 229 -10.47 2.94 9.81
N GLY A 230 -11.76 3.25 10.03
CA GLY A 230 -12.56 2.67 11.09
C GLY A 230 -12.14 3.05 12.51
N VAL A 231 -11.53 4.22 12.69
CA VAL A 231 -10.99 4.66 14.00
C VAL A 231 -12.09 4.86 15.05
N PHE A 232 -13.31 5.23 14.66
CA PHE A 232 -14.43 5.39 15.61
C PHE A 232 -15.00 4.03 16.06
N PRO A 233 -15.33 3.05 15.18
CA PRO A 233 -15.65 1.70 15.61
C PRO A 233 -14.59 1.10 16.54
N LEU A 234 -13.30 1.39 16.30
CA LEU A 234 -12.22 0.88 17.14
C LEU A 234 -12.31 1.39 18.60
N VAL A 235 -12.51 2.70 18.82
CA VAL A 235 -12.61 3.23 20.19
C VAL A 235 -13.94 2.81 20.86
N HIS A 236 -15.00 2.58 20.09
CA HIS A 236 -16.25 2.01 20.61
C HIS A 236 -16.05 0.53 20.99
N ALA A 237 -15.34 -0.25 20.17
CA ALA A 237 -14.99 -1.64 20.48
C ALA A 237 -14.13 -1.73 21.76
N LEU A 238 -13.16 -0.81 21.91
CA LEU A 238 -12.37 -0.73 23.15
C LEU A 238 -13.28 -0.47 24.36
N LYS A 239 -14.26 0.46 24.26
CA LYS A 239 -15.20 0.71 25.36
C LYS A 239 -16.00 -0.53 25.73
N LEU A 240 -16.46 -1.32 24.75
CA LEU A 240 -17.15 -2.59 25.00
C LEU A 240 -16.26 -3.59 25.71
N LEU A 241 -15.01 -3.75 25.26
CA LEU A 241 -14.02 -4.64 25.88
C LEU A 241 -13.69 -4.22 27.32
N LEU A 242 -13.56 -2.93 27.59
CA LEU A 242 -13.33 -2.42 28.95
C LEU A 242 -14.52 -2.63 29.91
N SER A 243 -15.72 -2.86 29.36
CA SER A 243 -16.92 -3.19 30.13
C SER A 243 -17.16 -4.69 30.29
N ASP A 244 -16.33 -5.54 29.64
CA ASP A 244 -16.42 -6.99 29.76
C ASP A 244 -15.81 -7.47 31.10
N PRO A 245 -16.61 -8.12 31.97
CA PRO A 245 -16.10 -8.58 33.27
C PRO A 245 -14.98 -9.62 33.18
N GLY A 246 -14.83 -10.30 32.05
CA GLY A 246 -13.75 -11.24 31.78
C GLY A 246 -12.43 -10.60 31.38
N ILE A 247 -12.40 -9.29 31.17
CA ILE A 247 -11.19 -8.56 30.73
C ILE A 247 -10.71 -7.64 31.85
N ASN A 248 -9.41 -7.69 32.14
CA ASN A 248 -8.80 -6.74 33.06
C ASN A 248 -8.64 -5.36 32.40
N ALA A 249 -9.64 -4.50 32.62
CA ALA A 249 -9.69 -3.14 32.06
C ALA A 249 -8.46 -2.28 32.44
N GLN A 250 -7.80 -2.56 33.57
CA GLN A 250 -6.61 -1.82 34.00
C GLN A 250 -5.35 -2.18 33.20
N ARG A 251 -5.41 -3.29 32.46
CA ARG A 251 -4.28 -3.79 31.64
C ARG A 251 -4.50 -3.64 30.14
N LEU A 252 -5.73 -3.37 29.70
CA LEU A 252 -6.03 -3.22 28.28
C LEU A 252 -5.65 -1.81 27.80
N ARG A 253 -4.86 -1.74 26.75
CA ARG A 253 -4.36 -0.49 26.12
C ARG A 253 -4.62 -0.48 24.63
N LEU A 254 -4.96 0.70 24.11
CA LEU A 254 -5.02 0.99 22.69
C LEU A 254 -3.96 2.02 22.33
N VAL A 255 -3.04 1.65 21.45
CA VAL A 255 -2.03 2.55 20.90
C VAL A 255 -2.43 2.93 19.47
N ILE A 256 -2.55 4.21 19.20
CA ILE A 256 -2.94 4.78 17.91
C ILE A 256 -1.76 5.56 17.33
N ALA A 257 -1.16 5.01 16.25
CA ALA A 257 -0.10 5.65 15.49
C ALA A 257 -0.65 6.18 14.16
N GLY A 258 -0.68 7.50 14.00
CA GLY A 258 -1.15 8.16 12.80
C GLY A 258 -1.63 9.59 13.02
N ARG A 259 -1.89 10.25 11.89
CA ARG A 259 -2.50 11.59 11.82
C ARG A 259 -3.61 11.59 10.78
N GLY A 260 -4.52 12.56 10.86
CA GLY A 260 -5.59 12.73 9.88
C GLY A 260 -6.63 13.75 10.31
N ASN A 261 -7.61 13.97 9.43
CA ASN A 261 -8.68 14.95 9.62
C ASN A 261 -9.62 14.59 10.78
N GLN A 262 -9.65 13.32 11.18
CA GLN A 262 -10.52 12.83 12.27
C GLN A 262 -9.83 12.93 13.66
N GLN A 263 -8.57 13.35 13.74
CA GLN A 263 -7.79 13.30 14.98
C GLN A 263 -8.44 14.06 16.14
N ARG A 264 -9.00 15.26 15.90
CA ARG A 264 -9.67 16.06 16.92
C ARG A 264 -10.93 15.37 17.43
N GLN A 265 -11.82 15.00 16.51
CA GLN A 265 -13.08 14.33 16.87
C GLN A 265 -12.85 12.99 17.57
N LEU A 266 -11.79 12.25 17.18
CA LEU A 266 -11.43 10.99 17.82
C LEU A 266 -11.00 11.21 19.28
N ARG A 267 -10.18 12.22 19.57
CA ARG A 267 -9.80 12.58 20.96
C ARG A 267 -11.01 13.00 21.79
N GLU A 268 -11.90 13.82 21.23
CA GLU A 268 -13.16 14.22 21.86
C GLU A 268 -14.02 12.98 22.18
N ARG A 269 -14.12 12.02 21.25
CA ARG A 269 -14.85 10.77 21.46
C ARG A 269 -14.23 9.89 22.56
N VAL A 270 -12.92 9.75 22.59
CA VAL A 270 -12.19 9.01 23.65
C VAL A 270 -12.50 9.63 25.02
N HIS A 271 -12.51 10.96 25.13
CA HIS A 271 -12.86 11.67 26.36
C HIS A 271 -14.35 11.43 26.76
N GLN A 272 -15.28 11.57 25.81
CA GLN A 272 -16.72 11.32 26.04
C GLN A 272 -17.01 9.90 26.52
N LEU A 273 -16.26 8.91 26.03
CA LEU A 273 -16.38 7.51 26.44
C LEU A 273 -15.74 7.20 27.81
N GLY A 274 -14.97 8.14 28.37
CA GLY A 274 -14.25 7.96 29.63
C GLY A 274 -13.16 6.87 29.54
N ILE A 275 -12.46 6.78 28.41
CA ILE A 275 -11.42 5.76 28.16
C ILE A 275 -10.04 6.39 27.88
N GLY A 276 -9.84 7.64 28.31
CA GLY A 276 -8.61 8.38 28.04
C GLY A 276 -7.35 7.71 28.55
N ASP A 277 -7.42 7.12 29.76
CA ASP A 277 -6.28 6.44 30.41
C ASP A 277 -5.84 5.15 29.66
N GLN A 278 -6.71 4.57 28.83
CA GLN A 278 -6.45 3.37 28.08
C GLN A 278 -5.99 3.64 26.64
N VAL A 279 -6.00 4.90 26.17
CA VAL A 279 -5.68 5.25 24.77
C VAL A 279 -4.45 6.13 24.69
N THR A 280 -3.42 5.65 24.02
CA THR A 280 -2.19 6.41 23.74
C THR A 280 -2.18 6.83 22.26
N PHE A 281 -2.07 8.15 22.01
CA PHE A 281 -1.92 8.71 20.68
C PHE A 281 -0.46 9.08 20.39
N LEU A 282 0.22 8.35 19.53
CA LEU A 282 1.62 8.60 19.16
C LEU A 282 1.77 9.70 18.10
N GLY A 283 0.66 10.10 17.44
CA GLY A 283 0.74 10.99 16.28
C GLY A 283 1.32 10.32 15.05
N GLY A 284 1.78 11.12 14.07
CA GLY A 284 2.38 10.58 12.85
C GLY A 284 3.77 9.99 13.11
N VAL A 285 3.96 8.74 12.75
CA VAL A 285 5.25 8.04 12.81
C VAL A 285 5.81 7.92 11.39
N PRO A 286 7.04 8.35 11.11
CA PRO A 286 7.68 8.14 9.83
C PRO A 286 7.71 6.65 9.47
N HIS A 287 7.43 6.30 8.21
CA HIS A 287 7.38 4.88 7.78
C HIS A 287 8.68 4.14 8.10
N ALA A 288 9.81 4.81 7.96
CA ALA A 288 11.12 4.31 8.37
C ALA A 288 11.19 3.81 9.82
N ARG A 289 10.28 4.23 10.71
CA ARG A 289 10.25 3.87 12.13
C ARG A 289 9.04 3.04 12.55
N VAL A 290 8.09 2.77 11.64
CA VAL A 290 6.85 2.04 11.95
C VAL A 290 7.14 0.62 12.46
N HIS A 291 8.16 -0.05 11.90
CA HIS A 291 8.57 -1.38 12.32
C HIS A 291 8.93 -1.49 13.82
N LEU A 292 9.31 -0.35 14.46
CA LEU A 292 9.63 -0.29 15.88
C LEU A 292 8.38 -0.32 16.79
N LEU A 293 7.18 -0.16 16.24
CA LEU A 293 5.95 -0.16 17.02
C LEU A 293 5.41 -1.57 17.27
N TYR A 294 5.56 -2.47 16.32
CA TYR A 294 4.96 -3.81 16.36
C TYR A 294 5.45 -4.67 17.53
N PRO A 295 6.71 -4.60 18.01
CA PRO A 295 7.15 -5.35 19.20
C PRO A 295 6.32 -5.06 20.45
N ALA A 296 5.75 -3.86 20.58
CA ALA A 296 4.91 -3.51 21.72
C ALA A 296 3.53 -4.18 21.70
N ALA A 297 3.05 -4.58 20.52
CA ALA A 297 1.68 -5.03 20.31
C ALA A 297 1.45 -6.49 20.73
N ASP A 298 0.24 -6.75 21.23
CA ASP A 298 -0.32 -8.11 21.41
C ASP A 298 -1.28 -8.47 20.27
N VAL A 299 -2.01 -7.46 19.76
CA VAL A 299 -2.94 -7.60 18.64
C VAL A 299 -2.85 -6.34 17.80
N PHE A 300 -2.85 -6.51 16.50
CA PHE A 300 -2.94 -5.42 15.54
C PHE A 300 -4.36 -5.33 14.96
N THR A 301 -4.83 -4.12 14.70
CA THR A 301 -6.11 -3.94 14.01
C THR A 301 -6.07 -2.81 13.00
N LEU A 302 -6.63 -3.08 11.82
CA LEU A 302 -6.95 -2.10 10.79
C LEU A 302 -8.41 -2.30 10.39
N PRO A 303 -9.39 -1.73 11.14
CA PRO A 303 -10.80 -2.00 10.93
C PRO A 303 -11.38 -1.10 9.80
N SER A 304 -10.77 -1.13 8.62
CA SER A 304 -11.14 -0.30 7.47
C SER A 304 -12.61 -0.46 7.10
N ILE A 305 -13.21 0.65 6.67
CA ILE A 305 -14.62 0.76 6.31
C ILE A 305 -14.71 1.15 4.84
N PRO A 306 -15.48 0.44 3.99
CA PRO A 306 -15.80 0.92 2.66
C PRO A 306 -16.58 2.24 2.76
N VAL A 307 -16.16 3.23 1.99
CA VAL A 307 -16.87 4.50 1.79
C VAL A 307 -17.21 4.63 0.32
N GLN A 308 -18.03 5.64 -0.05
CA GLN A 308 -18.64 5.74 -1.39
C GLN A 308 -17.68 5.44 -2.55
N ASP A 309 -16.47 6.02 -2.54
CA ASP A 309 -15.53 5.92 -3.67
C ASP A 309 -14.20 5.27 -3.27
N TRP A 310 -14.17 4.57 -2.13
CA TRP A 310 -12.93 3.98 -1.64
C TRP A 310 -13.20 2.77 -0.74
N GLN A 311 -12.41 1.76 -0.91
CA GLN A 311 -12.27 0.63 0.02
C GLN A 311 -10.78 0.27 0.16
N GLU A 312 -10.42 -0.55 1.14
CA GLU A 312 -9.00 -0.89 1.35
C GLU A 312 -8.42 -1.56 0.11
N GLN A 313 -7.43 -0.92 -0.49
CA GLN A 313 -6.83 -1.44 -1.72
C GLN A 313 -5.89 -2.61 -1.47
N PHE A 314 -5.19 -2.58 -0.32
CA PHE A 314 -4.30 -3.67 0.10
C PHE A 314 -4.15 -3.74 1.62
N GLY A 315 -3.77 -2.62 2.27
CA GLY A 315 -3.51 -2.57 3.70
C GLY A 315 -2.09 -3.04 4.05
N ILE A 316 -1.06 -2.35 3.55
CA ILE A 316 0.36 -2.71 3.78
C ILE A 316 0.68 -2.95 5.25
N VAL A 317 0.13 -2.15 6.17
CA VAL A 317 0.32 -2.30 7.62
C VAL A 317 -0.17 -3.65 8.17
N LEU A 318 -1.06 -4.35 7.45
CA LEU A 318 -1.47 -5.72 7.80
C LEU A 318 -0.32 -6.69 7.60
N ILE A 319 0.32 -6.68 6.43
CA ILE A 319 1.46 -7.57 6.15
C ILE A 319 2.69 -7.19 6.98
N GLU A 320 2.86 -5.92 7.35
CA GLU A 320 3.90 -5.45 8.28
C GLU A 320 3.70 -6.05 9.69
N SER A 321 2.47 -5.94 10.22
CA SER A 321 2.10 -6.54 11.51
C SER A 321 2.27 -8.05 11.50
N MET A 322 1.73 -8.71 10.47
CA MET A 322 1.83 -10.16 10.28
C MET A 322 3.29 -10.62 10.17
N ALA A 323 4.15 -9.86 9.46
CA ALA A 323 5.58 -10.13 9.38
C ALA A 323 6.26 -10.10 10.75
N CYS A 324 5.82 -9.22 11.65
CA CYS A 324 6.29 -9.13 13.02
C CYS A 324 5.71 -10.23 13.94
N GLY A 325 4.88 -11.15 13.43
CA GLY A 325 4.24 -12.20 14.21
C GLY A 325 3.12 -11.68 15.12
N VAL A 326 2.60 -10.48 14.88
CA VAL A 326 1.49 -9.92 15.65
C VAL A 326 0.16 -10.36 14.99
N PRO A 327 -0.75 -11.03 15.75
CA PRO A 327 -2.02 -11.46 15.20
C PRO A 327 -2.90 -10.27 14.81
N VAL A 328 -3.71 -10.46 13.80
CA VAL A 328 -4.52 -9.40 13.18
C VAL A 328 -6.01 -9.67 13.37
N VAL A 329 -6.74 -8.62 13.75
CA VAL A 329 -8.19 -8.53 13.60
C VAL A 329 -8.49 -7.38 12.65
N SER A 330 -9.23 -7.64 11.56
CA SER A 330 -9.55 -6.65 10.55
C SER A 330 -10.98 -6.83 10.03
N THR A 331 -11.32 -6.17 8.94
CA THR A 331 -12.70 -6.15 8.42
C THR A 331 -12.80 -6.72 7.01
N LEU A 332 -14.00 -7.12 6.61
CA LEU A 332 -14.35 -7.55 5.25
C LEU A 332 -14.44 -6.32 4.31
N SER A 333 -13.37 -5.52 4.26
CA SER A 333 -13.29 -4.29 3.46
C SER A 333 -12.28 -4.42 2.34
N GLY A 334 -12.72 -4.20 1.10
CA GLY A 334 -11.86 -4.17 -0.07
C GLY A 334 -11.04 -5.44 -0.23
N SER A 335 -9.74 -5.30 -0.40
CA SER A 335 -8.81 -6.41 -0.61
C SER A 335 -8.27 -7.04 0.69
N ILE A 336 -8.72 -6.60 1.86
CA ILE A 336 -8.27 -7.17 3.14
C ILE A 336 -8.42 -8.70 3.18
N PRO A 337 -9.58 -9.30 2.78
CA PRO A 337 -9.73 -10.76 2.76
C PRO A 337 -8.68 -11.47 1.89
N ASP A 338 -8.34 -10.91 0.74
CA ASP A 338 -7.32 -11.47 -0.16
C ASP A 338 -5.94 -11.46 0.49
N VAL A 339 -5.61 -10.34 1.15
CA VAL A 339 -4.30 -10.12 1.77
C VAL A 339 -4.12 -11.05 2.98
N VAL A 340 -5.06 -11.05 3.91
CA VAL A 340 -4.87 -11.80 5.16
C VAL A 340 -5.26 -13.27 5.04
N GLY A 341 -6.14 -13.64 4.12
CA GLY A 341 -6.64 -15.01 3.95
C GLY A 341 -7.23 -15.57 5.26
N ASN A 342 -6.82 -16.76 5.62
CA ASN A 342 -7.19 -17.43 6.88
C ASN A 342 -6.28 -17.08 8.06
N ALA A 343 -5.30 -16.19 7.89
CA ALA A 343 -4.30 -15.86 8.90
C ALA A 343 -4.68 -14.65 9.78
N ALA A 344 -5.94 -14.20 9.70
CA ALA A 344 -6.49 -13.13 10.54
C ALA A 344 -7.96 -13.38 10.86
N THR A 345 -8.44 -12.76 11.93
CA THR A 345 -9.89 -12.70 12.22
C THR A 345 -10.51 -11.53 11.42
N LEU A 346 -11.52 -11.83 10.60
CA LEU A 346 -12.27 -10.84 9.83
C LEU A 346 -13.67 -10.66 10.39
N VAL A 347 -14.07 -9.39 10.55
CA VAL A 347 -15.38 -8.99 11.05
C VAL A 347 -16.10 -8.05 10.08
N GLN A 348 -17.38 -7.81 10.32
CA GLN A 348 -18.13 -6.84 9.51
C GLN A 348 -17.57 -5.42 9.69
N PRO A 349 -17.42 -4.64 8.59
CA PRO A 349 -17.01 -3.24 8.67
C PRO A 349 -18.02 -2.39 9.44
N ALA A 350 -17.54 -1.33 10.11
CA ALA A 350 -18.32 -0.37 10.89
C ALA A 350 -19.07 -0.97 12.11
N ASP A 351 -18.86 -2.23 12.43
CA ASP A 351 -19.48 -2.91 13.58
C ASP A 351 -18.48 -2.99 14.76
N ALA A 352 -18.69 -2.10 15.75
CA ALA A 352 -17.87 -2.06 16.95
C ALA A 352 -18.03 -3.30 17.84
N ARG A 353 -19.21 -3.92 17.85
CA ARG A 353 -19.47 -5.15 18.62
C ARG A 353 -18.75 -6.32 17.99
N ALA A 354 -18.90 -6.53 16.67
CA ALA A 354 -18.18 -7.59 15.96
C ALA A 354 -16.65 -7.42 16.07
N LEU A 355 -16.17 -6.18 16.07
CA LEU A 355 -14.73 -5.89 16.28
C LEU A 355 -14.29 -6.27 17.70
N ALA A 356 -15.07 -5.94 18.73
CA ALA A 356 -14.79 -6.30 20.10
C ALA A 356 -14.80 -7.83 20.29
N GLU A 357 -15.80 -8.52 19.73
CA GLU A 357 -15.91 -9.99 19.75
C GLU A 357 -14.72 -10.67 19.04
N GLY A 358 -14.25 -10.12 17.91
CA GLY A 358 -13.07 -10.61 17.21
C GLY A 358 -11.76 -10.41 17.98
N LEU A 359 -11.63 -9.28 18.68
CA LEU A 359 -10.45 -8.97 19.51
C LEU A 359 -10.42 -9.77 20.81
N ARG A 360 -11.57 -10.04 21.41
CA ARG A 360 -11.72 -10.68 22.74
C ARG A 360 -10.91 -11.97 22.92
N PRO A 361 -10.99 -12.97 22.02
CA PRO A 361 -10.23 -14.22 22.17
C PRO A 361 -8.72 -14.00 22.20
N LEU A 362 -8.22 -13.03 21.43
CA LEU A 362 -6.80 -12.73 21.38
C LEU A 362 -6.34 -11.93 22.61
N ILE A 363 -7.22 -11.15 23.22
CA ILE A 363 -6.97 -10.45 24.47
C ILE A 363 -6.88 -11.43 25.65
N MET A 364 -7.81 -12.39 25.72
CA MET A 364 -7.96 -13.28 26.87
C MET A 364 -7.02 -14.48 26.85
N HIS A 365 -6.62 -14.96 25.67
CA HIS A 365 -5.91 -16.24 25.52
C HIS A 365 -4.52 -16.05 24.87
N PRO A 366 -3.43 -16.03 25.67
CA PRO A 366 -2.05 -15.89 25.14
C PRO A 366 -1.70 -16.95 24.10
N ASP A 367 -2.13 -18.21 24.31
CA ASP A 367 -1.86 -19.30 23.37
C ASP A 367 -2.50 -19.07 21.99
N ARG A 368 -3.74 -18.53 21.98
CA ARG A 368 -4.41 -18.15 20.73
C ARG A 368 -3.69 -17.01 20.02
N ARG A 369 -3.17 -16.04 20.79
CA ARG A 369 -2.33 -14.96 20.22
C ARG A 369 -1.09 -15.51 19.55
N ALA A 370 -0.38 -16.39 20.24
CA ALA A 370 0.85 -16.99 19.72
C ALA A 370 0.58 -17.81 18.44
N ALA A 371 -0.43 -18.66 18.45
CA ALA A 371 -0.81 -19.46 17.29
C ALA A 371 -1.24 -18.59 16.10
N ALA A 372 -2.07 -17.57 16.32
CA ALA A 372 -2.53 -16.66 15.28
C ALA A 372 -1.37 -15.81 14.73
N GLY A 373 -0.45 -15.36 15.59
CA GLY A 373 0.75 -14.62 15.17
C GLY A 373 1.70 -15.48 14.31
N ALA A 374 1.89 -16.74 14.67
CA ALA A 374 2.70 -17.68 13.89
C ALA A 374 2.10 -17.93 12.50
N LEU A 375 0.77 -18.16 12.42
CA LEU A 375 0.05 -18.33 11.16
C LEU A 375 0.14 -17.08 10.28
N ALA A 376 -0.02 -15.90 10.89
CA ALA A 376 0.11 -14.61 10.21
C ALA A 376 1.49 -14.45 9.58
N ARG A 377 2.56 -14.70 10.33
CA ARG A 377 3.93 -14.62 9.83
C ARG A 377 4.20 -15.63 8.71
N ALA A 378 3.78 -16.89 8.88
CA ALA A 378 3.96 -17.93 7.86
C ALA A 378 3.36 -17.50 6.51
N ARG A 379 2.14 -16.96 6.51
CA ARG A 379 1.50 -16.42 5.30
C ARG A 379 2.32 -15.30 4.65
N VAL A 380 2.84 -14.36 5.44
CA VAL A 380 3.66 -13.27 4.89
C VAL A 380 4.95 -13.78 4.29
N MET A 381 5.64 -14.70 4.96
CA MET A 381 6.88 -15.30 4.44
C MET A 381 6.64 -15.97 3.08
N GLU A 382 5.52 -16.68 2.95
CA GLU A 382 5.15 -17.38 1.72
C GLU A 382 4.69 -16.44 0.61
N GLN A 383 3.83 -15.44 0.92
CA GLN A 383 3.10 -14.69 -0.10
C GLN A 383 3.63 -13.27 -0.32
N PHE A 384 4.21 -12.63 0.69
CA PHE A 384 4.49 -11.19 0.69
C PHE A 384 5.94 -10.84 1.06
N SER A 385 6.82 -11.82 1.26
CA SER A 385 8.26 -11.55 1.38
C SER A 385 8.79 -10.92 0.10
N LEU A 386 9.91 -10.19 0.20
CA LEU A 386 10.57 -9.60 -0.97
C LEU A 386 10.86 -10.65 -2.05
N SER A 387 11.31 -11.84 -1.64
CA SER A 387 11.62 -12.93 -2.57
C SER A 387 10.38 -13.48 -3.27
N ALA A 388 9.27 -13.66 -2.55
CA ALA A 388 8.02 -14.18 -3.11
C ALA A 388 7.43 -13.22 -4.16
N VAL A 389 7.38 -11.92 -3.83
CA VAL A 389 6.87 -10.89 -4.76
C VAL A 389 7.82 -10.69 -5.94
N ALA A 390 9.14 -10.68 -5.70
CA ALA A 390 10.13 -10.62 -6.78
C ALA A 390 10.02 -11.82 -7.73
N GLY A 391 9.72 -13.02 -7.22
CA GLY A 391 9.45 -14.21 -8.05
C GLY A 391 8.30 -13.96 -9.03
N ARG A 392 7.15 -13.48 -8.54
CA ARG A 392 5.99 -13.15 -9.40
C ARG A 392 6.29 -12.02 -10.39
N LEU A 393 7.03 -10.99 -9.98
CA LEU A 393 7.46 -9.91 -10.88
C LEU A 393 8.36 -10.45 -11.99
N ARG A 394 9.31 -11.33 -11.66
CA ARG A 394 10.20 -11.99 -12.63
C ARG A 394 9.43 -12.76 -13.69
N GLU A 395 8.50 -13.59 -13.27
CA GLU A 395 7.64 -14.37 -14.16
C GLU A 395 6.80 -13.46 -15.06
N ALA A 396 6.19 -12.43 -14.50
CA ALA A 396 5.39 -11.46 -15.25
C ALA A 396 6.23 -10.69 -16.27
N TYR A 397 7.44 -10.25 -15.93
CA TYR A 397 8.33 -9.58 -16.88
C TYR A 397 8.81 -10.51 -17.99
N ARG A 398 9.16 -11.77 -17.68
CA ARG A 398 9.54 -12.76 -18.68
C ARG A 398 8.38 -13.05 -19.63
N SER A 399 7.20 -13.34 -19.09
CA SER A 399 5.99 -13.51 -19.89
C SER A 399 5.69 -12.32 -20.80
N LEU A 400 5.96 -11.10 -20.32
CA LEU A 400 5.77 -9.87 -21.09
C LEU A 400 6.74 -9.76 -22.26
N LEU A 401 7.98 -10.26 -22.12
CA LEU A 401 9.01 -10.26 -23.17
C LEU A 401 8.78 -11.36 -24.21
N ASP A 402 8.31 -12.54 -23.77
CA ASP A 402 8.09 -13.70 -24.64
C ASP A 402 6.88 -13.54 -25.58
N ASN A 403 5.92 -12.71 -25.21
CA ASN A 403 4.73 -12.45 -26.02
C ASN A 403 5.01 -11.39 -27.10
N PRO A 404 4.48 -11.54 -28.36
CA PRO A 404 4.68 -10.53 -29.40
C PRO A 404 4.12 -9.16 -28.99
N PRO A 405 4.68 -8.02 -29.46
CA PRO A 405 4.12 -6.70 -29.21
C PRO A 405 2.73 -6.55 -29.83
N ARG A 406 1.87 -5.84 -29.13
CA ARG A 406 0.56 -5.42 -29.66
C ARG A 406 0.68 -4.12 -30.42
#